data_d6652d79da54ce2f410fc920c700e561
#
_entry.id   d6652d79da54ce2f410fc920c700e561
#
_cell.length_a   1.000
_cell.length_b   1.000
_cell.length_c   1.000
_cell.angle_alpha   90.00
_cell.angle_beta   90.00
_cell.angle_gamma   90.00
#
_symmetry.space_group_name_H-M   'P 1'
#
loop_
_entity.id
_entity.type
_entity.pdbx_description
1 polymer ?
#
loop_
_entity_poly.entity_id
_entity_poly.type
_entity_poly.pdbx_seq_one_letter_code
_entity_poly.pdbx_strand_id
1 'polypeptide(L)'
;MEFNLILPPVLGFFGLLVAFFLFLLVMRFDGGSDEVKKIGDQIHLGAMVFMRREYTYLALFVAVLIVLSYIFLGLNTAIAVTAGALSSSLAGWLGMFAATKANVRTATAASKEGAQSALSVAFYGGSIMGLCVASLGLVGLGGLYFYFGGDPETARAIEGFGMGASCVALFSRVGGGIYTKSADVGADLVGKVEAGIPEDDPRNPGVIADNVGDNVGDVAGMGSDIFESYCGSMIASIAIAATLDDSGLMA
;
A
#
# COMPACT_ATOMS: atom_id res chain seq x y z
N MET A 1 -4.03 24.25 -21.70
CA MET A 1 -4.51 24.04 -20.34
C MET A 1 -5.04 22.62 -20.13
N GLU A 2 -5.96 22.11 -20.96
CA GLU A 2 -6.51 20.74 -20.81
C GLU A 2 -5.48 19.60 -20.89
N PHE A 3 -4.46 19.73 -21.75
CA PHE A 3 -3.43 18.69 -21.88
C PHE A 3 -2.61 18.50 -20.61
N ASN A 4 -2.32 19.57 -19.87
CA ASN A 4 -1.55 19.49 -18.64
C ASN A 4 -2.33 18.80 -17.50
N LEU A 5 -3.67 18.94 -17.48
CA LEU A 5 -4.53 18.29 -16.49
C LEU A 5 -4.66 16.76 -16.69
N ILE A 6 -4.54 16.28 -17.93
CA ILE A 6 -4.64 14.86 -18.27
C ILE A 6 -3.31 14.11 -18.04
N LEU A 7 -2.18 14.82 -18.07
CA LEU A 7 -0.86 14.20 -18.00
C LEU A 7 -0.63 13.40 -16.73
N PRO A 8 -0.95 13.88 -15.50
CA PRO A 8 -0.73 13.11 -14.27
C PRO A 8 -1.47 11.77 -14.25
N PRO A 9 -2.80 11.69 -14.51
CA PRO A 9 -3.49 10.40 -14.52
C PRO A 9 -3.00 9.45 -15.63
N VAL A 10 -2.58 9.97 -16.79
CA VAL A 10 -1.99 9.16 -17.87
C VAL A 10 -0.65 8.56 -17.44
N LEU A 11 0.23 9.36 -16.82
CA LEU A 11 1.50 8.87 -16.27
C LEU A 11 1.27 7.84 -15.16
N GLY A 12 0.27 8.07 -14.30
CA GLY A 12 -0.10 7.12 -13.28
C GLY A 12 -0.58 5.79 -13.87
N PHE A 13 -1.41 5.82 -14.91
CA PHE A 13 -1.83 4.61 -15.61
C PHE A 13 -0.66 3.86 -16.25
N PHE A 14 0.28 4.59 -16.88
CA PHE A 14 1.50 4.00 -17.42
C PHE A 14 2.34 3.34 -16.32
N GLY A 15 2.48 3.98 -15.15
CA GLY A 15 3.18 3.40 -14.00
C GLY A 15 2.54 2.10 -13.49
N LEU A 16 1.19 1.99 -13.49
CA LEU A 16 0.49 0.74 -13.17
C LEU A 16 0.79 -0.36 -14.19
N LEU A 17 0.88 -0.03 -15.47
CA LEU A 17 1.30 -0.99 -16.50
C LEU A 17 2.73 -1.48 -16.24
N VAL A 18 3.65 -0.60 -15.89
CA VAL A 18 5.03 -0.98 -15.55
C VAL A 18 5.04 -1.89 -14.31
N ALA A 19 4.27 -1.55 -13.26
CA ALA A 19 4.13 -2.39 -12.07
C ALA A 19 3.61 -3.81 -12.42
N PHE A 20 2.63 -3.90 -13.32
CA PHE A 20 2.12 -5.18 -13.79
C PHE A 20 3.19 -6.00 -14.55
N PHE A 21 3.96 -5.37 -15.44
CA PHE A 21 5.05 -6.06 -16.13
C PHE A 21 6.16 -6.50 -15.17
N LEU A 22 6.50 -5.69 -14.17
CA LEU A 22 7.44 -6.08 -13.12
C LEU A 22 6.91 -7.28 -12.31
N PHE A 23 5.62 -7.30 -12.00
CA PHE A 23 5.00 -8.47 -11.36
C PHE A 23 5.15 -9.73 -12.21
N LEU A 24 4.88 -9.66 -13.51
CA LEU A 24 5.10 -10.78 -14.42
C LEU A 24 6.57 -11.21 -14.48
N LEU A 25 7.50 -10.26 -14.40
CA LEU A 25 8.94 -10.55 -14.35
C LEU A 25 9.29 -11.28 -13.05
N VAL A 26 8.84 -10.81 -11.90
CA VAL A 26 9.05 -11.46 -10.59
C VAL A 26 8.51 -12.88 -10.60
N MET A 27 7.34 -13.10 -11.20
CA MET A 27 6.73 -14.44 -11.28
C MET A 27 7.52 -15.44 -12.13
N ARG A 28 8.48 -15.01 -12.96
CA ARG A 28 9.37 -15.89 -13.73
C ARG A 28 10.53 -16.45 -12.93
N PHE A 29 10.88 -15.84 -11.80
CA PHE A 29 11.92 -16.35 -10.91
C PHE A 29 11.44 -17.62 -10.21
N ASP A 30 12.40 -18.51 -9.91
CA ASP A 30 12.10 -19.79 -9.24
C ASP A 30 11.53 -19.57 -7.84
N GLY A 31 10.42 -20.22 -7.54
CA GLY A 31 9.80 -20.21 -6.22
C GLY A 31 10.39 -21.23 -5.24
N GLY A 32 11.43 -21.99 -5.63
CA GLY A 32 12.10 -22.94 -4.76
C GLY A 32 11.43 -24.33 -4.71
N SER A 33 11.82 -25.11 -3.67
CA SER A 33 11.26 -26.44 -3.42
C SER A 33 9.78 -26.38 -3.04
N ASP A 34 9.10 -27.52 -3.08
CA ASP A 34 7.70 -27.61 -2.70
C ASP A 34 7.48 -27.26 -1.20
N GLU A 35 8.48 -27.49 -0.36
CA GLU A 35 8.44 -27.08 1.05
C GLU A 35 8.46 -25.56 1.22
N VAL A 36 9.38 -24.89 0.50
CA VAL A 36 9.49 -23.42 0.50
C VAL A 36 8.21 -22.78 -0.05
N LYS A 37 7.66 -23.30 -1.14
CA LYS A 37 6.39 -22.83 -1.70
C LYS A 37 5.24 -23.01 -0.71
N LYS A 38 5.17 -24.15 -0.02
CA LYS A 38 4.12 -24.42 0.97
C LYS A 38 4.15 -23.42 2.13
N ILE A 39 5.34 -23.11 2.65
CA ILE A 39 5.50 -22.08 3.70
C ILE A 39 5.08 -20.70 3.15
N GLY A 40 5.57 -20.32 1.97
CA GLY A 40 5.20 -19.07 1.32
C GLY A 40 3.70 -18.93 1.05
N ASP A 41 3.01 -20.01 0.69
CA ASP A 41 1.57 -20.00 0.49
C ASP A 41 0.81 -19.86 1.83
N GLN A 42 1.33 -20.38 2.93
CA GLN A 42 0.75 -20.16 4.26
C GLN A 42 0.92 -18.69 4.71
N ILE A 43 2.09 -18.11 4.49
CA ILE A 43 2.35 -16.69 4.77
C ILE A 43 1.42 -15.81 3.90
N HIS A 44 1.33 -16.10 2.61
CA HIS A 44 0.42 -15.41 1.70
C HIS A 44 -1.04 -15.50 2.16
N LEU A 45 -1.50 -16.69 2.53
CA LEU A 45 -2.86 -16.90 3.04
C LEU A 45 -3.09 -16.07 4.31
N GLY A 46 -2.18 -16.12 5.27
CA GLY A 46 -2.27 -15.35 6.51
C GLY A 46 -2.36 -13.84 6.25
N ALA A 47 -1.49 -13.31 5.38
CA ALA A 47 -1.50 -11.92 4.98
C ALA A 47 -2.82 -11.50 4.31
N MET A 48 -3.35 -12.30 3.39
CA MET A 48 -4.63 -12.01 2.73
C MET A 48 -5.83 -12.10 3.69
N VAL A 49 -5.81 -13.03 4.65
CA VAL A 49 -6.85 -13.13 5.70
C VAL A 49 -6.82 -11.90 6.60
N PHE A 50 -5.63 -11.45 7.00
CA PHE A 50 -5.48 -10.20 7.77
C PHE A 50 -6.05 -9.02 7.00
N MET A 51 -5.61 -8.78 5.75
CA MET A 51 -6.09 -7.70 4.90
C MET A 51 -7.61 -7.69 4.75
N ARG A 52 -8.20 -8.87 4.50
CA ARG A 52 -9.65 -9.00 4.38
C ARG A 52 -10.36 -8.61 5.68
N ARG A 53 -9.82 -9.01 6.82
CA ARG A 53 -10.42 -8.71 8.12
C ARG A 53 -10.31 -7.23 8.45
N GLU A 54 -9.14 -6.67 8.27
CA GLU A 54 -8.86 -5.25 8.47
C GLU A 54 -9.79 -4.38 7.59
N TYR A 55 -9.86 -4.67 6.29
CA TYR A 55 -10.68 -3.90 5.35
C TYR A 55 -12.18 -4.02 5.64
N THR A 56 -12.63 -5.09 6.29
CA THR A 56 -14.03 -5.21 6.72
C THR A 56 -14.37 -4.17 7.80
N TYR A 57 -13.49 -3.96 8.77
CA TYR A 57 -13.70 -2.93 9.79
C TYR A 57 -13.44 -1.52 9.26
N LEU A 58 -12.40 -1.38 8.45
CA LEU A 58 -12.06 -0.13 7.79
C LEU A 58 -13.22 0.38 6.91
N ALA A 59 -13.88 -0.50 6.16
CA ALA A 59 -15.01 -0.13 5.30
C ALA A 59 -16.16 0.48 6.09
N LEU A 60 -16.45 -0.03 7.28
CA LEU A 60 -17.48 0.56 8.15
C LEU A 60 -17.08 1.97 8.59
N PHE A 61 -15.83 2.16 9.00
CA PHE A 61 -15.35 3.47 9.45
C PHE A 61 -15.30 4.48 8.30
N VAL A 62 -14.81 4.06 7.13
CA VAL A 62 -14.79 4.89 5.91
C VAL A 62 -16.20 5.26 5.47
N ALA A 63 -17.17 4.34 5.56
CA ALA A 63 -18.56 4.64 5.24
C ALA A 63 -19.14 5.75 6.13
N VAL A 64 -18.86 5.70 7.43
CA VAL A 64 -19.24 6.77 8.38
C VAL A 64 -18.56 8.10 8.00
N LEU A 65 -17.26 8.06 7.69
CA LEU A 65 -16.50 9.25 7.27
C LEU A 65 -17.08 9.87 5.99
N ILE A 66 -17.45 9.05 5.01
CA ILE A 66 -18.09 9.50 3.75
C ILE A 66 -19.42 10.20 4.04
N VAL A 67 -20.27 9.61 4.89
CA VAL A 67 -21.57 10.20 5.26
C VAL A 67 -21.37 11.53 5.98
N LEU A 68 -20.46 11.61 6.95
CA LEU A 68 -20.14 12.87 7.65
C LEU A 68 -19.57 13.90 6.68
N SER A 69 -18.67 13.53 5.80
CA SER A 69 -18.13 14.44 4.78
C SER A 69 -19.22 14.95 3.85
N TYR A 70 -20.16 14.11 3.45
CA TYR A 70 -21.30 14.51 2.64
C TYR A 70 -22.18 15.56 3.33
N ILE A 71 -22.51 15.30 4.61
CA ILE A 71 -23.42 16.19 5.39
C ILE A 71 -22.77 17.55 5.68
N PHE A 72 -21.48 17.56 6.07
CA PHE A 72 -20.82 18.78 6.56
C PHE A 72 -19.99 19.51 5.50
N LEU A 73 -19.43 18.79 4.50
CA LEU A 73 -18.49 19.33 3.52
C LEU A 73 -19.00 19.24 2.07
N GLY A 74 -20.10 18.53 1.85
CA GLY A 74 -20.76 18.40 0.56
C GLY A 74 -20.29 17.21 -0.28
N LEU A 75 -20.97 17.06 -1.44
CA LEU A 75 -20.82 15.89 -2.32
C LEU A 75 -19.40 15.74 -2.87
N ASN A 76 -18.78 16.82 -3.32
CA ASN A 76 -17.46 16.77 -3.95
C ASN A 76 -16.38 16.25 -2.99
N THR A 77 -16.41 16.71 -1.73
CA THR A 77 -15.51 16.20 -0.68
C THR A 77 -15.78 14.74 -0.35
N ALA A 78 -17.05 14.30 -0.30
CA ALA A 78 -17.39 12.91 -0.08
C ALA A 78 -16.88 11.98 -1.22
N ILE A 79 -16.97 12.44 -2.47
CA ILE A 79 -16.38 11.73 -3.63
C ILE A 79 -14.86 11.62 -3.47
N ALA A 80 -14.20 12.71 -3.10
CA ALA A 80 -12.76 12.74 -2.92
C ALA A 80 -12.31 11.81 -1.77
N VAL A 81 -13.00 11.82 -0.61
CA VAL A 81 -12.76 10.89 0.50
C VAL A 81 -12.87 9.43 0.05
N THR A 82 -13.92 9.13 -0.73
CA THR A 82 -14.13 7.77 -1.26
C THR A 82 -12.98 7.36 -2.18
N ALA A 83 -12.59 8.24 -3.11
CA ALA A 83 -11.50 7.97 -4.04
C ALA A 83 -10.15 7.78 -3.31
N GLY A 84 -9.86 8.60 -2.30
CA GLY A 84 -8.65 8.50 -1.49
C GLY A 84 -8.57 7.18 -0.71
N ALA A 85 -9.66 6.82 -0.05
CA ALA A 85 -9.74 5.55 0.69
C ALA A 85 -9.61 4.33 -0.22
N LEU A 86 -10.28 4.32 -1.38
CA LEU A 86 -10.18 3.24 -2.35
C LEU A 86 -8.77 3.12 -2.94
N SER A 87 -8.16 4.23 -3.32
CA SER A 87 -6.80 4.24 -3.89
C SER A 87 -5.76 3.74 -2.89
N SER A 88 -5.81 4.20 -1.63
CA SER A 88 -4.92 3.75 -0.57
C SER A 88 -5.09 2.26 -0.26
N SER A 89 -6.34 1.81 -0.12
CA SER A 89 -6.65 0.39 0.12
C SER A 89 -6.18 -0.50 -1.03
N LEU A 90 -6.37 -0.06 -2.27
CA LEU A 90 -5.92 -0.79 -3.46
C LEU A 90 -4.39 -0.87 -3.53
N ALA A 91 -3.69 0.23 -3.23
CA ALA A 91 -2.23 0.25 -3.17
C ALA A 91 -1.68 -0.76 -2.13
N GLY A 92 -2.23 -0.74 -0.92
CA GLY A 92 -1.86 -1.70 0.14
C GLY A 92 -2.13 -3.15 -0.26
N TRP A 93 -3.29 -3.42 -0.86
CA TRP A 93 -3.64 -4.78 -1.30
C TRP A 93 -2.74 -5.30 -2.43
N LEU A 94 -2.50 -4.50 -3.46
CA LEU A 94 -1.61 -4.87 -4.58
C LEU A 94 -0.17 -5.06 -4.10
N GLY A 95 0.32 -4.18 -3.23
CA GLY A 95 1.64 -4.27 -2.64
C GLY A 95 1.82 -5.54 -1.83
N MET A 96 0.88 -5.85 -0.92
CA MET A 96 0.89 -7.07 -0.11
C MET A 96 0.86 -8.33 -0.98
N PHE A 97 -0.01 -8.35 -2.00
CA PHE A 97 -0.10 -9.48 -2.92
C PHE A 97 1.23 -9.71 -3.66
N ALA A 98 1.86 -8.65 -4.15
CA ALA A 98 3.13 -8.73 -4.86
C ALA A 98 4.28 -9.13 -3.93
N ALA A 99 4.39 -8.52 -2.74
CA ALA A 99 5.45 -8.77 -1.78
C ALA A 99 5.48 -10.23 -1.31
N THR A 100 4.34 -10.78 -0.92
CA THR A 100 4.26 -12.18 -0.48
C THR A 100 4.65 -13.19 -1.57
N LYS A 101 4.46 -12.84 -2.85
CA LYS A 101 4.95 -13.66 -3.97
C LYS A 101 6.41 -13.42 -4.30
N ALA A 102 6.94 -12.22 -4.07
CA ALA A 102 8.35 -11.89 -4.27
C ALA A 102 9.25 -12.51 -3.18
N ASN A 103 8.82 -12.52 -1.92
CA ASN A 103 9.62 -12.97 -0.78
C ASN A 103 10.13 -14.42 -0.94
N VAL A 104 9.28 -15.33 -1.35
CA VAL A 104 9.64 -16.75 -1.62
C VAL A 104 10.72 -16.85 -2.70
N ARG A 105 10.62 -16.03 -3.74
CA ARG A 105 11.56 -15.99 -4.86
C ARG A 105 12.88 -15.35 -4.46
N THR A 106 12.83 -14.32 -3.62
CA THR A 106 14.02 -13.69 -3.04
C THR A 106 14.80 -14.68 -2.18
N ALA A 107 14.12 -15.41 -1.29
CA ALA A 107 14.74 -16.44 -0.46
C ALA A 107 15.36 -17.57 -1.32
N THR A 108 14.67 -18.00 -2.36
CA THR A 108 15.17 -19.02 -3.29
C THR A 108 16.39 -18.52 -4.07
N ALA A 109 16.35 -17.29 -4.57
CA ALA A 109 17.48 -16.68 -5.28
C ALA A 109 18.69 -16.54 -4.35
N ALA A 110 18.48 -16.13 -3.09
CA ALA A 110 19.54 -16.05 -2.08
C ALA A 110 20.23 -17.42 -1.87
N SER A 111 19.45 -18.48 -1.76
CA SER A 111 19.95 -19.83 -1.53
C SER A 111 20.68 -20.43 -2.73
N LYS A 112 20.22 -20.19 -3.96
CA LYS A 112 20.75 -20.81 -5.18
C LYS A 112 21.77 -19.98 -5.94
N GLU A 113 21.57 -18.67 -5.99
CA GLU A 113 22.31 -17.76 -6.89
C GLU A 113 23.12 -16.70 -6.11
N GLY A 114 22.87 -16.56 -4.80
CA GLY A 114 23.58 -15.66 -3.92
C GLY A 114 22.94 -14.27 -3.79
N ALA A 115 23.62 -13.42 -3.02
CA ALA A 115 23.07 -12.13 -2.56
C ALA A 115 22.70 -11.14 -3.68
N GLN A 116 23.45 -11.12 -4.77
CA GLN A 116 23.20 -10.18 -5.88
C GLN A 116 21.88 -10.48 -6.59
N SER A 117 21.59 -11.75 -6.86
CA SER A 117 20.32 -12.16 -7.47
C SER A 117 19.16 -11.92 -6.53
N ALA A 118 19.32 -12.28 -5.24
CA ALA A 118 18.32 -12.02 -4.21
C ALA A 118 17.96 -10.53 -4.12
N LEU A 119 18.97 -9.64 -4.10
CA LEU A 119 18.75 -8.20 -4.07
C LEU A 119 17.96 -7.70 -5.28
N SER A 120 18.25 -8.24 -6.47
CA SER A 120 17.52 -7.87 -7.69
C SER A 120 16.05 -8.27 -7.62
N VAL A 121 15.75 -9.51 -7.16
CA VAL A 121 14.37 -9.98 -7.01
C VAL A 121 13.62 -9.16 -5.95
N ALA A 122 14.25 -8.90 -4.81
CA ALA A 122 13.69 -8.08 -3.74
C ALA A 122 13.39 -6.65 -4.23
N PHE A 123 14.32 -6.05 -4.98
CA PHE A 123 14.15 -4.72 -5.54
C PHE A 123 12.98 -4.65 -6.53
N TYR A 124 12.85 -5.64 -7.42
CA TYR A 124 11.69 -5.71 -8.32
C TYR A 124 10.39 -5.86 -7.56
N GLY A 125 10.36 -6.72 -6.53
CA GLY A 125 9.19 -6.90 -5.66
C GLY A 125 8.76 -5.61 -4.96
N GLY A 126 9.71 -4.90 -4.34
CA GLY A 126 9.46 -3.62 -3.67
C GLY A 126 9.06 -2.50 -4.64
N SER A 127 9.67 -2.50 -5.85
CA SER A 127 9.33 -1.52 -6.90
C SER A 127 7.86 -1.62 -7.36
N ILE A 128 7.24 -2.80 -7.31
CA ILE A 128 5.81 -2.97 -7.62
C ILE A 128 4.97 -2.14 -6.66
N MET A 129 5.25 -2.25 -5.35
CA MET A 129 4.54 -1.46 -4.33
C MET A 129 4.75 0.04 -4.53
N GLY A 130 6.01 0.48 -4.70
CA GLY A 130 6.33 1.89 -4.91
C GLY A 130 5.63 2.47 -6.15
N LEU A 131 5.60 1.73 -7.26
CA LEU A 131 4.88 2.13 -8.46
C LEU A 131 3.36 2.16 -8.25
N CYS A 132 2.78 1.20 -7.52
CA CYS A 132 1.36 1.22 -7.19
C CYS A 132 1.00 2.47 -6.37
N VAL A 133 1.81 2.80 -5.36
CA VAL A 133 1.62 4.01 -4.54
C VAL A 133 1.66 5.27 -5.39
N ALA A 134 2.74 5.48 -6.14
CA ALA A 134 2.91 6.67 -6.96
C ALA A 134 1.82 6.79 -8.04
N SER A 135 1.53 5.69 -8.70
CA SER A 135 0.59 5.65 -9.83
C SER A 135 -0.85 5.83 -9.39
N LEU A 136 -1.29 5.16 -8.32
CA LEU A 136 -2.65 5.31 -7.80
C LEU A 136 -2.87 6.71 -7.20
N GLY A 137 -1.83 7.33 -6.62
CA GLY A 137 -1.86 8.72 -6.21
C GLY A 137 -2.06 9.66 -7.40
N LEU A 138 -1.30 9.49 -8.48
CA LEU A 138 -1.44 10.29 -9.71
C LEU A 138 -2.79 10.06 -10.41
N VAL A 139 -3.25 8.81 -10.51
CA VAL A 139 -4.56 8.49 -11.13
C VAL A 139 -5.69 9.05 -10.27
N GLY A 140 -5.66 8.81 -8.96
CA GLY A 140 -6.75 9.20 -8.07
C GLY A 140 -6.83 10.72 -7.88
N LEU A 141 -5.73 11.33 -7.43
CA LEU A 141 -5.69 12.76 -7.18
C LEU A 141 -5.72 13.58 -8.47
N GLY A 142 -4.91 13.21 -9.47
CA GLY A 142 -4.89 13.87 -10.77
C GLY A 142 -6.22 13.70 -11.53
N GLY A 143 -6.85 12.53 -11.41
CA GLY A 143 -8.17 12.27 -11.98
C GLY A 143 -9.27 13.12 -11.33
N LEU A 144 -9.24 13.30 -10.01
CA LEU A 144 -10.16 14.20 -9.29
C LEU A 144 -9.92 15.67 -9.67
N TYR A 145 -8.65 16.08 -9.75
CA TYR A 145 -8.32 17.45 -10.16
C TYR A 145 -8.80 17.75 -11.58
N PHE A 146 -8.67 16.79 -12.49
CA PHE A 146 -9.23 16.88 -13.84
C PHE A 146 -10.76 16.92 -13.81
N TYR A 147 -11.41 16.06 -13.00
CA TYR A 147 -12.87 16.00 -12.87
C TYR A 147 -13.47 17.31 -12.34
N PHE A 148 -12.79 17.95 -11.39
CA PHE A 148 -13.20 19.25 -10.84
C PHE A 148 -12.79 20.44 -11.74
N GLY A 149 -12.18 20.20 -12.89
CA GLY A 149 -11.86 21.21 -13.88
C GLY A 149 -10.72 22.15 -13.51
N GLY A 150 -9.95 21.85 -12.46
CA GLY A 150 -8.86 22.70 -11.98
C GLY A 150 -9.31 24.04 -11.37
N ASP A 151 -10.60 24.17 -11.04
CA ASP A 151 -11.16 25.37 -10.42
C ASP A 151 -10.70 25.49 -8.95
N PRO A 152 -10.14 26.64 -8.52
CA PRO A 152 -9.68 26.84 -7.15
C PRO A 152 -10.76 26.64 -6.07
N GLU A 153 -12.03 26.92 -6.37
CA GLU A 153 -13.12 26.71 -5.40
C GLU A 153 -13.42 25.22 -5.18
N THR A 154 -13.38 24.43 -6.25
CA THR A 154 -13.57 22.97 -6.18
C THR A 154 -12.30 22.23 -5.81
N ALA A 155 -11.12 22.84 -6.02
CA ALA A 155 -9.83 22.26 -5.62
C ALA A 155 -9.75 21.96 -4.11
N ARG A 156 -10.45 22.74 -3.27
CA ARG A 156 -10.55 22.45 -1.83
C ARG A 156 -11.18 21.08 -1.53
N ALA A 157 -12.06 20.59 -2.38
CA ALA A 157 -12.66 19.27 -2.22
C ALA A 157 -11.62 18.13 -2.34
N ILE A 158 -10.48 18.38 -3.01
CA ILE A 158 -9.37 17.43 -3.16
C ILE A 158 -8.73 17.10 -1.81
N GLU A 159 -8.80 17.99 -0.82
CA GLU A 159 -8.36 17.70 0.56
C GLU A 159 -9.06 16.45 1.13
N GLY A 160 -10.31 16.19 0.70
CA GLY A 160 -11.04 14.99 1.03
C GLY A 160 -10.32 13.70 0.60
N PHE A 161 -9.57 13.72 -0.49
CA PHE A 161 -8.76 12.58 -0.91
C PHE A 161 -7.69 12.23 0.14
N GLY A 162 -7.00 13.24 0.67
CA GLY A 162 -6.07 13.08 1.77
C GLY A 162 -6.75 12.51 3.03
N MET A 163 -7.94 12.99 3.39
CA MET A 163 -8.70 12.47 4.54
C MET A 163 -9.03 10.98 4.38
N GLY A 164 -9.46 10.56 3.19
CA GLY A 164 -9.72 9.15 2.89
C GLY A 164 -8.46 8.29 2.97
N ALA A 165 -7.36 8.76 2.39
CA ALA A 165 -6.07 8.09 2.42
C ALA A 165 -5.51 7.99 3.86
N SER A 166 -5.57 9.07 4.65
CA SER A 166 -5.12 9.10 6.05
C SER A 166 -5.93 8.14 6.93
N CYS A 167 -7.23 8.01 6.69
CA CYS A 167 -8.06 7.06 7.42
C CYS A 167 -7.56 5.61 7.19
N VAL A 168 -7.29 5.23 5.95
CA VAL A 168 -6.74 3.91 5.60
C VAL A 168 -5.35 3.72 6.21
N ALA A 169 -4.47 4.71 6.05
CA ALA A 169 -3.10 4.65 6.57
C ALA A 169 -3.08 4.45 8.10
N LEU A 170 -3.92 5.20 8.84
CA LEU A 170 -4.02 5.07 10.28
C LEU A 170 -4.42 3.64 10.71
N PHE A 171 -5.45 3.07 10.08
CA PHE A 171 -5.91 1.72 10.42
C PHE A 171 -4.86 0.67 10.06
N SER A 172 -4.29 0.72 8.85
CA SER A 172 -3.28 -0.24 8.39
C SER A 172 -2.00 -0.14 9.20
N ARG A 173 -1.57 1.08 9.57
CA ARG A 173 -0.37 1.29 10.38
C ARG A 173 -0.54 0.78 11.81
N VAL A 174 -1.66 1.11 12.45
CA VAL A 174 -1.93 0.70 13.84
C VAL A 174 -2.25 -0.79 13.90
N GLY A 175 -3.15 -1.28 13.04
CA GLY A 175 -3.56 -2.69 13.00
C GLY A 175 -2.38 -3.60 12.64
N GLY A 176 -1.63 -3.24 11.61
CA GLY A 176 -0.42 -3.95 11.18
C GLY A 176 0.64 -3.99 12.29
N GLY A 177 0.93 -2.84 12.91
CA GLY A 177 1.91 -2.75 13.99
C GLY A 177 1.54 -3.57 15.24
N ILE A 178 0.26 -3.60 15.61
CA ILE A 178 -0.23 -4.43 16.72
C ILE A 178 -0.05 -5.92 16.38
N TYR A 179 -0.44 -6.32 15.16
CA TYR A 179 -0.31 -7.71 14.73
C TYR A 179 1.17 -8.14 14.70
N THR A 180 2.05 -7.36 14.06
CA THR A 180 3.49 -7.64 13.96
C THR A 180 4.10 -7.83 15.34
N LYS A 181 3.88 -6.90 16.26
CA LYS A 181 4.45 -7.02 17.60
C LYS A 181 3.86 -8.16 18.42
N SER A 182 2.60 -8.47 18.24
CA SER A 182 1.97 -9.60 18.94
C SER A 182 2.49 -10.93 18.42
N ALA A 183 2.73 -11.06 17.12
CA ALA A 183 3.27 -12.26 16.49
C ALA A 183 4.73 -12.47 16.86
N ASP A 184 5.58 -11.45 16.72
CA ASP A 184 7.00 -11.42 17.08
C ASP A 184 7.21 -11.83 18.55
N VAL A 185 6.61 -11.11 19.49
CA VAL A 185 6.74 -11.43 20.92
C VAL A 185 6.17 -12.80 21.24
N GLY A 186 5.05 -13.20 20.63
CA GLY A 186 4.44 -14.52 20.84
C GLY A 186 5.34 -15.66 20.33
N ALA A 187 5.93 -15.51 19.14
CA ALA A 187 6.87 -16.46 18.57
C ALA A 187 8.13 -16.59 19.41
N ASP A 188 8.66 -15.47 19.89
CA ASP A 188 9.83 -15.43 20.76
C ASP A 188 9.60 -16.10 22.11
N LEU A 189 8.47 -15.85 22.76
CA LEU A 189 8.13 -16.48 24.03
C LEU A 189 8.02 -18.00 23.90
N VAL A 190 7.31 -18.48 22.89
CA VAL A 190 7.14 -19.92 22.65
C VAL A 190 8.47 -20.57 22.25
N GLY A 191 9.21 -19.96 21.31
CA GLY A 191 10.45 -20.52 20.79
C GLY A 191 11.60 -20.43 21.78
N LYS A 192 12.01 -19.21 22.14
CA LYS A 192 13.22 -18.97 22.93
C LYS A 192 13.04 -19.30 24.41
N VAL A 193 11.87 -18.94 25.01
CA VAL A 193 11.67 -19.05 26.45
C VAL A 193 11.11 -20.42 26.85
N GLU A 194 10.04 -20.89 26.17
CA GLU A 194 9.39 -22.15 26.55
C GLU A 194 10.08 -23.37 25.96
N ALA A 195 10.39 -23.34 24.66
CA ALA A 195 10.96 -24.49 23.95
C ALA A 195 12.49 -24.52 23.93
N GLY A 196 13.17 -23.39 24.20
CA GLY A 196 14.64 -23.30 24.17
C GLY A 196 15.24 -23.55 22.78
N ILE A 197 14.50 -23.23 21.71
CA ILE A 197 14.92 -23.39 20.32
C ILE A 197 15.35 -22.05 19.73
N PRO A 198 16.20 -22.05 18.69
CA PRO A 198 16.59 -20.82 18.00
C PRO A 198 15.40 -20.02 17.45
N GLU A 199 15.61 -18.74 17.24
CA GLU A 199 14.70 -17.89 16.46
C GLU A 199 14.49 -18.48 15.07
N ASP A 200 13.33 -18.31 14.50
CA ASP A 200 12.95 -18.83 13.18
C ASP A 200 13.05 -20.37 13.02
N ASP A 201 13.14 -21.12 14.12
CA ASP A 201 13.16 -22.57 14.05
C ASP A 201 11.83 -23.11 13.49
N PRO A 202 11.84 -23.94 12.43
CA PRO A 202 10.62 -24.45 11.79
C PRO A 202 9.71 -25.27 12.73
N ARG A 203 10.20 -25.67 13.90
CA ARG A 203 9.40 -26.35 14.94
C ARG A 203 8.55 -25.35 15.74
N ASN A 204 8.87 -24.06 15.69
CA ASN A 204 8.09 -23.03 16.36
C ASN A 204 6.82 -22.71 15.55
N PRO A 205 5.62 -22.96 16.09
CA PRO A 205 4.37 -22.67 15.38
C PRO A 205 4.12 -21.18 15.15
N GLY A 206 4.81 -20.30 15.89
CA GLY A 206 4.69 -18.86 15.79
C GLY A 206 5.40 -18.24 14.59
N VAL A 207 6.40 -18.93 13.99
CA VAL A 207 7.24 -18.37 12.92
C VAL A 207 6.44 -17.92 11.69
N ILE A 208 5.41 -18.66 11.29
CA ILE A 208 4.57 -18.25 10.16
C ILE A 208 3.78 -16.98 10.49
N ALA A 209 3.25 -16.89 11.72
CA ALA A 209 2.51 -15.71 12.15
C ALA A 209 3.42 -14.47 12.23
N ASP A 210 4.66 -14.65 12.66
CA ASP A 210 5.68 -13.62 12.73
C ASP A 210 6.03 -13.11 11.32
N ASN A 211 6.34 -14.00 10.39
CA ASN A 211 6.56 -13.63 8.99
C ASN A 211 5.35 -12.95 8.32
N VAL A 212 4.12 -13.36 8.69
CA VAL A 212 2.90 -12.64 8.26
C VAL A 212 2.90 -11.23 8.83
N GLY A 213 3.28 -11.09 10.11
CA GLY A 213 3.37 -9.81 10.80
C GLY A 213 4.29 -8.82 10.10
N ASP A 214 5.48 -9.24 9.72
CA ASP A 214 6.44 -8.41 8.99
C ASP A 214 5.84 -7.88 7.67
N ASN A 215 5.22 -8.77 6.90
CA ASN A 215 4.55 -8.35 5.67
C ASN A 215 3.41 -7.35 5.95
N VAL A 216 2.60 -7.58 6.97
CA VAL A 216 1.47 -6.72 7.33
C VAL A 216 1.95 -5.36 7.81
N GLY A 217 2.97 -5.31 8.67
CA GLY A 217 3.52 -4.07 9.21
C GLY A 217 4.23 -3.24 8.15
N ASP A 218 5.15 -3.88 7.43
CA ASP A 218 6.08 -3.16 6.54
C ASP A 218 5.53 -2.95 5.13
N VAL A 219 4.65 -3.82 4.63
CA VAL A 219 4.09 -3.63 3.30
C VAL A 219 2.73 -2.94 3.37
N ALA A 220 1.74 -3.48 4.08
CA ALA A 220 0.43 -2.85 4.14
C ALA A 220 0.45 -1.57 4.98
N GLY A 221 0.99 -1.64 6.20
CA GLY A 221 1.05 -0.52 7.12
C GLY A 221 1.89 0.65 6.60
N MET A 222 3.18 0.40 6.33
CA MET A 222 4.07 1.45 5.83
C MET A 222 3.70 1.90 4.41
N GLY A 223 3.24 0.99 3.55
CA GLY A 223 2.87 1.35 2.20
C GLY A 223 1.69 2.29 2.13
N SER A 224 0.68 2.11 2.97
CA SER A 224 -0.46 3.02 3.09
C SER A 224 -0.05 4.38 3.68
N ASP A 225 0.90 4.39 4.62
CA ASP A 225 1.46 5.58 5.24
C ASP A 225 2.26 6.44 4.22
N ILE A 226 3.07 5.77 3.39
CA ILE A 226 3.79 6.41 2.29
C ILE A 226 2.81 6.96 1.23
N PHE A 227 1.75 6.21 0.91
CA PHE A 227 0.71 6.67 -0.01
C PHE A 227 0.05 7.97 0.49
N GLU A 228 -0.34 8.00 1.75
CA GLU A 228 -0.94 9.17 2.40
C GLU A 228 -0.01 10.38 2.35
N SER A 229 1.25 10.21 2.78
CA SER A 229 2.24 11.28 2.80
C SER A 229 2.57 11.81 1.41
N TYR A 230 2.66 10.93 0.41
CA TYR A 230 2.87 11.31 -0.99
C TYR A 230 1.70 12.14 -1.53
N CYS A 231 0.47 11.67 -1.33
CA CYS A 231 -0.72 12.39 -1.76
C CYS A 231 -0.91 13.70 -0.99
N GLY A 232 -0.62 13.72 0.31
CA GLY A 232 -0.64 14.92 1.14
C GLY A 232 0.31 16.00 0.65
N SER A 233 1.50 15.61 0.21
CA SER A 233 2.48 16.55 -0.37
C SER A 233 1.99 17.15 -1.69
N MET A 234 1.34 16.37 -2.54
CA MET A 234 0.72 16.88 -3.78
C MET A 234 -0.43 17.83 -3.47
N ILE A 235 -1.33 17.47 -2.54
CA ILE A 235 -2.46 18.32 -2.11
C ILE A 235 -1.94 19.64 -1.55
N ALA A 236 -0.92 19.62 -0.70
CA ALA A 236 -0.32 20.83 -0.16
C ALA A 236 0.25 21.73 -1.26
N SER A 237 0.92 21.15 -2.26
CA SER A 237 1.44 21.90 -3.40
C SER A 237 0.32 22.57 -4.22
N ILE A 238 -0.78 21.85 -4.47
CA ILE A 238 -1.95 22.40 -5.17
C ILE A 238 -2.59 23.52 -4.35
N ALA A 239 -2.76 23.34 -3.03
CA ALA A 239 -3.34 24.35 -2.15
C ALA A 239 -2.49 25.62 -2.09
N ILE A 240 -1.16 25.51 -2.05
CA ILE A 240 -0.26 26.67 -2.09
C ILE A 240 -0.37 27.37 -3.45
N ALA A 241 -0.35 26.62 -4.56
CA ALA A 241 -0.49 27.21 -5.89
C ALA A 241 -1.81 27.97 -6.06
N ALA A 242 -2.90 27.47 -5.49
CA ALA A 242 -4.21 28.13 -5.51
C ALA A 242 -4.24 29.47 -4.76
N THR A 243 -3.28 29.76 -3.88
CA THR A 243 -3.17 31.05 -3.18
C THR A 243 -2.37 32.11 -3.95
N LEU A 244 -1.72 31.72 -5.05
CA LEU A 244 -0.92 32.62 -5.88
C LEU A 244 -1.81 33.23 -6.97
N ASP A 245 -1.71 34.56 -7.15
CA ASP A 245 -2.47 35.31 -8.16
C ASP A 245 -2.07 34.95 -9.61
N ASP A 246 -0.97 34.23 -9.79
CA ASP A 246 -0.47 33.84 -11.11
C ASP A 246 -0.98 32.43 -11.47
N SER A 247 -2.08 32.41 -12.25
CA SER A 247 -2.70 31.18 -12.75
C SER A 247 -1.76 30.28 -13.60
N GLY A 248 -0.61 30.80 -14.01
CA GLY A 248 0.43 30.05 -14.71
C GLY A 248 1.18 29.05 -13.85
N LEU A 249 1.13 29.17 -12.51
CA LEU A 249 1.77 28.25 -11.57
C LEU A 249 0.88 27.05 -11.20
N MET A 250 -0.41 27.07 -11.58
CA MET A 250 -1.34 25.94 -11.35
C MET A 250 -1.39 24.94 -12.50
N ALA A 251 -0.67 25.16 -13.58
CA ALA A 251 -0.53 24.27 -14.73
C ALA A 251 0.84 23.59 -14.67
#